data_ff7da32d0867224ec8b1c589b460868d
#
_entry.id   ff7da32d0867224ec8b1c589b460868d
#
_cell.length_a   1.000
_cell.length_b   1.000
_cell.length_c   1.000
_cell.angle_alpha   90.00
_cell.angle_beta   90.00
_cell.angle_gamma   90.00
#
_symmetry.space_group_name_H-M   'P 1'
#
loop_
_entity.id
_entity.type
_entity.pdbx_description
1 polymer ?
#
loop_
_entity_poly.entity_id
_entity_poly.type
_entity_poly.pdbx_seq_one_letter_code
_entity_poly.pdbx_strand_id
1 'polypeptide(L)'
;AILIAALAFSGWQAWRYWQFRQSAEASDLYESLSRAVQEADAKAVRDANGTLLERFGGTRYAALGALLAGRYYFDRGDLKAARAQLESVVERSDSPELKDLARLRLASVLLDEKAYDEALKQLDAEHGAAFDAQFAAARGDVLMAKNQRDEAKRAYRLALEKSDPKSGAFRESVSMRLDA
;
A
#
# COMPACT_ATOMS: atom_id res chain seq x y z
N ALA A 1 -10.28 42.91 -15.22
CA ALA A 1 -10.99 41.66 -14.84
C ALA A 1 -10.83 40.57 -15.90
N ILE A 2 -11.11 40.78 -17.20
CA ILE A 2 -11.06 39.77 -18.27
C ILE A 2 -9.64 39.24 -18.50
N LEU A 3 -8.61 40.09 -18.50
CA LEU A 3 -7.23 39.67 -18.68
C LEU A 3 -6.73 38.74 -17.54
N ILE A 4 -7.12 39.00 -16.31
CA ILE A 4 -6.77 38.15 -15.16
C ILE A 4 -7.45 36.80 -15.28
N ALA A 5 -8.71 36.74 -15.68
CA ALA A 5 -9.43 35.50 -15.92
C ALA A 5 -8.81 34.67 -17.07
N ALA A 6 -8.40 35.34 -18.14
CA ALA A 6 -7.74 34.67 -19.28
C ALA A 6 -6.36 34.10 -18.88
N LEU A 7 -5.56 34.81 -18.09
CA LEU A 7 -4.29 34.33 -17.56
C LEU A 7 -4.47 33.15 -16.61
N ALA A 8 -5.42 33.23 -15.70
CA ALA A 8 -5.74 32.14 -14.78
C ALA A 8 -6.22 30.88 -15.54
N PHE A 9 -7.06 31.04 -16.55
CA PHE A 9 -7.53 29.93 -17.38
C PHE A 9 -6.38 29.29 -18.19
N SER A 10 -5.51 30.11 -18.81
CA SER A 10 -4.35 29.62 -19.55
C SER A 10 -3.36 28.87 -18.65
N GLY A 11 -3.09 29.41 -17.45
CA GLY A 11 -2.26 28.74 -16.45
C GLY A 11 -2.84 27.40 -15.99
N TRP A 12 -4.15 27.37 -15.74
CA TRP A 12 -4.86 26.13 -15.38
C TRP A 12 -4.82 25.08 -16.52
N GLN A 13 -5.00 25.50 -17.78
CA GLN A 13 -4.91 24.64 -18.94
C GLN A 13 -3.50 24.05 -19.10
N ALA A 14 -2.46 24.89 -18.97
CA ALA A 14 -1.08 24.46 -19.05
C ALA A 14 -0.73 23.47 -17.93
N TRP A 15 -1.19 23.74 -16.70
CA TRP A 15 -1.02 22.84 -15.56
C TRP A 15 -1.72 21.49 -15.76
N ARG A 16 -2.97 21.48 -16.26
CA ARG A 16 -3.70 20.25 -16.60
C ARG A 16 -3.00 19.45 -17.68
N TYR A 17 -2.51 20.11 -18.73
CA TYR A 17 -1.75 19.45 -19.80
C TYR A 17 -0.45 18.82 -19.27
N TRP A 18 0.26 19.54 -18.41
CA TRP A 18 1.45 19.03 -17.75
C TRP A 18 1.16 17.80 -16.87
N GLN A 19 0.14 17.86 -16.04
CA GLN A 19 -0.29 16.72 -15.24
C GLN A 19 -0.69 15.50 -16.08
N PHE A 20 -1.39 15.73 -17.18
CA PHE A 20 -1.77 14.65 -18.10
C PHE A 20 -0.55 13.97 -18.70
N ARG A 21 0.43 14.74 -19.17
CA ARG A 21 1.69 14.19 -19.70
C ARG A 21 2.48 13.45 -18.63
N GLN A 22 2.62 14.00 -17.44
CA GLN A 22 3.25 13.35 -16.30
C GLN A 22 2.62 11.99 -16.00
N SER A 23 1.29 11.92 -15.99
CA SER A 23 0.58 10.67 -15.74
C SER A 23 0.74 9.66 -16.86
N ALA A 24 0.79 10.07 -18.12
CA ALA A 24 1.00 9.19 -19.26
C ALA A 24 2.42 8.57 -19.22
N GLU A 25 3.46 9.39 -19.04
CA GLU A 25 4.84 8.91 -18.93
C GLU A 25 5.04 7.98 -17.71
N ALA A 26 4.37 8.30 -16.59
CA ALA A 26 4.39 7.44 -15.40
C ALA A 26 3.67 6.10 -15.64
N SER A 27 2.59 6.09 -16.44
CA SER A 27 1.88 4.86 -16.84
C SER A 27 2.78 3.92 -17.63
N ASP A 28 3.48 4.44 -18.66
CA ASP A 28 4.37 3.64 -19.49
C ASP A 28 5.51 3.03 -18.65
N LEU A 29 6.02 3.79 -17.71
CA LEU A 29 7.08 3.33 -16.81
C LEU A 29 6.56 2.29 -15.81
N TYR A 30 5.32 2.44 -15.33
CA TYR A 30 4.66 1.43 -14.50
C TYR A 30 4.44 0.11 -15.26
N GLU A 31 4.08 0.15 -16.54
CA GLU A 31 4.00 -1.05 -17.37
C GLU A 31 5.35 -1.73 -17.54
N SER A 32 6.42 -0.93 -17.70
CA SER A 32 7.79 -1.44 -17.76
C SER A 32 8.21 -2.11 -16.45
N LEU A 33 7.86 -1.50 -15.32
CA LEU A 33 8.05 -2.10 -14.00
C LEU A 33 7.27 -3.40 -13.84
N SER A 34 6.01 -3.44 -14.30
CA SER A 34 5.18 -4.63 -14.22
C SER A 34 5.78 -5.81 -15.01
N ARG A 35 6.32 -5.54 -16.20
CA ARG A 35 7.04 -6.54 -17.00
C ARG A 35 8.30 -7.01 -16.29
N ALA A 36 9.11 -6.10 -15.78
CA ALA A 36 10.33 -6.43 -15.03
C ALA A 36 10.06 -7.34 -13.81
N VAL A 37 8.93 -7.10 -13.12
CA VAL A 37 8.48 -7.96 -12.00
C VAL A 37 8.12 -9.36 -12.49
N GLN A 38 7.40 -9.47 -13.63
CA GLN A 38 7.03 -10.78 -14.22
C GLN A 38 8.26 -11.56 -14.69
N GLU A 39 9.24 -10.88 -15.28
CA GLU A 39 10.50 -11.44 -15.76
C GLU A 39 11.51 -11.71 -14.63
N ALA A 40 11.17 -11.29 -13.41
CA ALA A 40 12.02 -11.39 -12.22
C ALA A 40 13.37 -10.63 -12.35
N ASP A 41 13.44 -9.61 -13.22
CA ASP A 41 14.63 -8.79 -13.41
C ASP A 41 14.77 -7.76 -12.28
N ALA A 42 15.58 -8.11 -11.29
CA ALA A 42 15.80 -7.26 -10.10
C ALA A 42 16.41 -5.88 -10.43
N LYS A 43 17.25 -5.79 -11.49
CA LYS A 43 17.84 -4.52 -11.90
C LYS A 43 16.77 -3.64 -12.54
N ALA A 44 16.01 -4.17 -13.49
CA ALA A 44 14.94 -3.44 -14.16
C ALA A 44 13.84 -2.99 -13.17
N VAL A 45 13.48 -3.83 -12.18
CA VAL A 45 12.53 -3.44 -11.10
C VAL A 45 13.05 -2.25 -10.33
N ARG A 46 14.32 -2.27 -9.91
CA ARG A 46 14.92 -1.17 -9.15
C ARG A 46 14.97 0.12 -9.96
N ASP A 47 15.44 0.04 -11.20
CA ASP A 47 15.64 1.20 -12.06
C ASP A 47 14.29 1.85 -12.45
N ALA A 48 13.30 1.05 -12.85
CA ALA A 48 11.97 1.54 -13.21
C ALA A 48 11.23 2.15 -12.00
N ASN A 49 11.25 1.46 -10.87
CA ASN A 49 10.59 1.96 -9.65
C ASN A 49 11.30 3.19 -9.09
N GLY A 50 12.65 3.23 -9.10
CA GLY A 50 13.42 4.41 -8.71
C GLY A 50 13.03 5.63 -9.55
N THR A 51 12.97 5.47 -10.87
CA THR A 51 12.55 6.55 -11.79
C THR A 51 11.11 7.02 -11.53
N LEU A 52 10.18 6.08 -11.24
CA LEU A 52 8.81 6.43 -10.87
C LEU A 52 8.76 7.32 -9.62
N LEU A 53 9.50 6.94 -8.58
CA LEU A 53 9.51 7.69 -7.32
C LEU A 53 10.20 9.05 -7.44
N GLU A 54 11.31 9.14 -8.19
CA GLU A 54 12.10 10.36 -8.33
C GLU A 54 11.43 11.38 -9.25
N ARG A 55 10.96 10.95 -10.41
CA ARG A 55 10.43 11.86 -11.45
C ARG A 55 8.92 12.05 -11.39
N PHE A 56 8.19 11.07 -10.89
CA PHE A 56 6.73 11.00 -10.95
C PHE A 56 6.08 10.79 -9.58
N GLY A 57 6.82 11.08 -8.48
CA GLY A 57 6.42 10.80 -7.10
C GLY A 57 5.05 11.32 -6.66
N GLY A 58 4.56 12.39 -7.31
CA GLY A 58 3.20 12.93 -7.08
C GLY A 58 2.10 12.26 -7.91
N THR A 59 2.41 11.22 -8.70
CA THR A 59 1.40 10.51 -9.50
C THR A 59 0.90 9.27 -8.78
N ARG A 60 -0.33 8.85 -9.12
CA ARG A 60 -0.87 7.57 -8.64
C ARG A 60 0.01 6.38 -9.07
N TYR A 61 0.65 6.46 -10.23
CA TYR A 61 1.51 5.40 -10.75
C TYR A 61 2.77 5.19 -9.92
N ALA A 62 3.33 6.24 -9.32
CA ALA A 62 4.45 6.09 -8.39
C ALA A 62 4.04 5.28 -7.14
N ALA A 63 2.88 5.57 -6.57
CA ALA A 63 2.37 4.80 -5.43
C ALA A 63 2.05 3.34 -5.80
N LEU A 64 1.44 3.10 -6.96
CA LEU A 64 1.19 1.74 -7.46
C LEU A 64 2.49 1.00 -7.76
N GLY A 65 3.50 1.67 -8.32
CA GLY A 65 4.82 1.12 -8.57
C GLY A 65 5.52 0.71 -7.27
N ALA A 66 5.50 1.57 -6.26
CA ALA A 66 6.07 1.27 -4.95
C ALA A 66 5.35 0.09 -4.25
N LEU A 67 4.01 0.00 -4.38
CA LEU A 67 3.26 -1.16 -3.89
C LEU A 67 3.63 -2.46 -4.61
N LEU A 68 3.85 -2.40 -5.92
CA LEU A 68 4.26 -3.55 -6.72
C LEU A 68 5.69 -3.98 -6.40
N ALA A 69 6.62 -3.02 -6.33
CA ALA A 69 8.01 -3.28 -5.95
C ALA A 69 8.12 -3.78 -4.50
N GLY A 70 7.33 -3.22 -3.57
CA GLY A 70 7.26 -3.68 -2.19
C GLY A 70 6.86 -5.15 -2.09
N ARG A 71 5.85 -5.57 -2.86
CA ARG A 71 5.44 -6.98 -2.98
C ARG A 71 6.57 -7.83 -3.57
N TYR A 72 7.19 -7.36 -4.64
CA TYR A 72 8.30 -8.06 -5.30
C TYR A 72 9.47 -8.33 -4.34
N TYR A 73 9.87 -7.36 -3.53
CA TYR A 73 10.94 -7.51 -2.55
C TYR A 73 10.53 -8.41 -1.38
N PHE A 74 9.29 -8.27 -0.89
CA PHE A 74 8.75 -9.12 0.17
C PHE A 74 8.77 -10.61 -0.23
N ASP A 75 8.27 -10.94 -1.42
CA ASP A 75 8.23 -12.32 -1.94
C ASP A 75 9.63 -12.93 -2.11
N ARG A 76 10.69 -12.11 -2.11
CA ARG A 76 12.10 -12.52 -2.16
C ARG A 76 12.84 -12.46 -0.83
N GLY A 77 12.14 -12.10 0.23
CA GLY A 77 12.72 -11.99 1.57
C GLY A 77 13.57 -10.73 1.80
N ASP A 78 13.60 -9.80 0.83
CA ASP A 78 14.25 -8.50 1.04
C ASP A 78 13.28 -7.56 1.79
N LEU A 79 13.11 -7.87 3.09
CA LEU A 79 12.17 -7.13 3.95
C LEU A 79 12.53 -5.65 4.05
N LYS A 80 13.85 -5.33 4.06
CA LYS A 80 14.31 -3.93 4.14
C LYS A 80 13.89 -3.13 2.91
N ALA A 81 14.07 -3.67 1.71
CA ALA A 81 13.64 -3.00 0.49
C ALA A 81 12.09 -2.93 0.41
N ALA A 82 11.40 -4.00 0.78
CA ALA A 82 9.93 -4.01 0.84
C ALA A 82 9.39 -2.92 1.77
N ARG A 83 9.94 -2.83 2.99
CA ARG A 83 9.60 -1.81 3.98
C ARG A 83 9.76 -0.40 3.41
N ALA A 84 10.92 -0.09 2.84
CA ALA A 84 11.21 1.24 2.30
C ALA A 84 10.21 1.66 1.20
N GLN A 85 9.80 0.72 0.32
CA GLN A 85 8.81 1.01 -0.70
C GLN A 85 7.43 1.31 -0.10
N LEU A 86 6.99 0.52 0.86
CA LEU A 86 5.67 0.67 1.48
C LEU A 86 5.60 1.93 2.35
N GLU A 87 6.66 2.25 3.10
CA GLU A 87 6.77 3.51 3.86
C GLU A 87 6.65 4.73 2.93
N SER A 88 7.28 4.69 1.74
CA SER A 88 7.18 5.79 0.78
C SER A 88 5.74 6.03 0.30
N VAL A 89 4.92 4.98 0.18
CA VAL A 89 3.48 5.12 -0.17
C VAL A 89 2.70 5.73 0.99
N VAL A 90 2.93 5.25 2.21
CA VAL A 90 2.27 5.78 3.43
C VAL A 90 2.54 7.28 3.60
N GLU A 91 3.78 7.70 3.32
CA GLU A 91 4.19 9.09 3.50
C GLU A 91 3.73 10.02 2.38
N ARG A 92 3.84 9.58 1.12
CA ARG A 92 3.77 10.47 -0.06
C ARG A 92 2.50 10.34 -0.89
N SER A 93 1.75 9.24 -0.80
CA SER A 93 0.55 9.07 -1.62
C SER A 93 -0.55 10.04 -1.19
N ASP A 94 -1.23 10.65 -2.14
CA ASP A 94 -2.44 11.45 -1.88
C ASP A 94 -3.72 10.60 -1.81
N SER A 95 -3.66 9.30 -2.21
CA SER A 95 -4.80 8.39 -2.12
C SER A 95 -4.87 7.72 -0.75
N PRO A 96 -5.92 7.97 0.05
CA PRO A 96 -6.13 7.29 1.33
C PRO A 96 -6.16 5.76 1.18
N GLU A 97 -6.80 5.26 0.14
CA GLU A 97 -6.94 3.82 -0.11
C GLU A 97 -5.59 3.14 -0.38
N LEU A 98 -4.68 3.82 -1.13
CA LEU A 98 -3.34 3.30 -1.36
C LEU A 98 -2.48 3.35 -0.09
N LYS A 99 -2.67 4.38 0.74
CA LYS A 99 -2.04 4.43 2.08
C LYS A 99 -2.51 3.28 2.96
N ASP A 100 -3.79 3.00 3.00
CA ASP A 100 -4.35 1.92 3.82
C ASP A 100 -3.84 0.56 3.35
N LEU A 101 -3.81 0.32 2.04
CA LEU A 101 -3.22 -0.88 1.46
C LEU A 101 -1.72 -1.00 1.79
N ALA A 102 -0.98 0.12 1.73
CA ALA A 102 0.43 0.14 2.08
C ALA A 102 0.66 -0.16 3.57
N ARG A 103 -0.15 0.40 4.47
CA ARG A 103 -0.09 0.10 5.92
C ARG A 103 -0.34 -1.37 6.22
N LEU A 104 -1.34 -1.99 5.59
CA LEU A 104 -1.61 -3.42 5.75
C LEU A 104 -0.40 -4.28 5.33
N ARG A 105 0.19 -3.98 4.18
CA ARG A 105 1.38 -4.70 3.68
C ARG A 105 2.61 -4.42 4.54
N LEU A 106 2.77 -3.17 4.99
CA LEU A 106 3.87 -2.78 5.87
C LEU A 106 3.76 -3.49 7.22
N ALA A 107 2.55 -3.63 7.76
CA ALA A 107 2.34 -4.41 8.98
C ALA A 107 2.75 -5.88 8.82
N SER A 108 2.53 -6.49 7.63
CA SER A 108 3.00 -7.85 7.35
C SER A 108 4.52 -7.93 7.26
N VAL A 109 5.18 -6.95 6.62
CA VAL A 109 6.66 -6.87 6.59
C VAL A 109 7.22 -6.73 8.00
N LEU A 110 6.67 -5.82 8.80
CA LEU A 110 7.08 -5.57 10.18
C LEU A 110 6.83 -6.79 11.09
N LEU A 111 5.78 -7.56 10.82
CA LEU A 111 5.52 -8.82 11.50
C LEU A 111 6.65 -9.84 11.24
N ASP A 112 7.09 -9.97 10.00
CA ASP A 112 8.18 -10.87 9.62
C ASP A 112 9.54 -10.38 10.16
N GLU A 113 9.74 -9.06 10.26
CA GLU A 113 10.89 -8.44 10.95
C GLU A 113 10.82 -8.58 12.49
N LYS A 114 9.71 -9.09 13.04
CA LYS A 114 9.41 -9.15 14.47
C LYS A 114 9.32 -7.76 15.15
N ALA A 115 9.12 -6.73 14.36
CA ALA A 115 8.92 -5.35 14.80
C ALA A 115 7.44 -5.11 15.19
N TYR A 116 6.92 -5.91 16.12
CA TYR A 116 5.48 -6.00 16.42
C TYR A 116 4.84 -4.68 16.85
N ASP A 117 5.55 -3.86 17.62
CA ASP A 117 5.00 -2.58 18.09
C ASP A 117 4.88 -1.57 16.96
N GLU A 118 5.83 -1.60 16.01
CA GLU A 118 5.73 -0.79 14.80
C GLU A 118 4.60 -1.28 13.89
N ALA A 119 4.40 -2.60 13.76
CA ALA A 119 3.28 -3.17 13.02
C ALA A 119 1.94 -2.73 13.61
N LEU A 120 1.76 -2.82 14.92
CA LEU A 120 0.54 -2.34 15.59
C LEU A 120 0.32 -0.85 15.38
N LYS A 121 1.37 -0.02 15.41
CA LYS A 121 1.27 1.41 15.13
C LYS A 121 0.73 1.70 13.72
N GLN A 122 1.12 0.91 12.71
CA GLN A 122 0.56 1.05 11.36
C GLN A 122 -0.93 0.68 11.33
N LEU A 123 -1.32 -0.34 12.10
CA LEU A 123 -2.70 -0.83 12.17
C LEU A 123 -3.61 0.01 13.08
N ASP A 124 -3.05 0.85 13.95
CA ASP A 124 -3.80 1.81 14.78
C ASP A 124 -4.06 3.14 14.06
N ALA A 125 -3.48 3.34 12.89
CA ALA A 125 -3.71 4.54 12.11
C ALA A 125 -5.16 4.61 11.59
N GLU A 126 -5.69 5.83 11.48
CA GLU A 126 -7.00 6.06 10.85
C GLU A 126 -7.01 5.50 9.43
N HIS A 127 -8.06 4.77 9.08
CA HIS A 127 -8.24 4.11 7.79
C HIS A 127 -9.71 4.12 7.36
N GLY A 128 -9.95 3.88 6.06
CA GLY A 128 -11.29 3.80 5.52
C GLY A 128 -12.05 2.56 5.98
N ALA A 129 -13.35 2.71 6.23
CA ALA A 129 -14.22 1.62 6.72
C ALA A 129 -14.20 0.36 5.83
N ALA A 130 -13.89 0.49 4.54
CA ALA A 130 -13.73 -0.64 3.64
C ALA A 130 -12.56 -1.58 4.01
N PHE A 131 -11.63 -1.12 4.85
CA PHE A 131 -10.47 -1.86 5.32
C PHE A 131 -10.59 -2.37 6.76
N ASP A 132 -11.67 -2.04 7.49
CA ASP A 132 -11.85 -2.40 8.90
C ASP A 132 -11.57 -3.90 9.17
N ALA A 133 -12.12 -4.78 8.33
CA ALA A 133 -11.96 -6.21 8.50
C ALA A 133 -10.50 -6.68 8.32
N GLN A 134 -9.80 -6.13 7.32
CA GLN A 134 -8.43 -6.48 7.01
C GLN A 134 -7.47 -5.95 8.09
N PHE A 135 -7.69 -4.73 8.56
CA PHE A 135 -6.90 -4.15 9.67
C PHE A 135 -7.08 -4.95 10.95
N ALA A 136 -8.32 -5.31 11.28
CA ALA A 136 -8.61 -6.13 12.46
C ALA A 136 -7.96 -7.53 12.36
N ALA A 137 -8.01 -8.18 11.17
CA ALA A 137 -7.37 -9.47 10.96
C ALA A 137 -5.84 -9.37 11.10
N ALA A 138 -5.21 -8.39 10.46
CA ALA A 138 -3.76 -8.16 10.55
C ALA A 138 -3.32 -7.85 11.99
N ARG A 139 -4.14 -7.07 12.73
CA ARG A 139 -3.91 -6.84 14.16
C ARG A 139 -3.92 -8.15 14.95
N GLY A 140 -4.86 -9.04 14.65
CA GLY A 140 -4.91 -10.36 15.26
C GLY A 140 -3.62 -11.16 15.01
N ASP A 141 -3.10 -11.13 13.77
CA ASP A 141 -1.86 -11.82 13.40
C ASP A 141 -0.65 -11.31 14.21
N VAL A 142 -0.50 -9.99 14.34
CA VAL A 142 0.58 -9.38 15.13
C VAL A 142 0.45 -9.70 16.62
N LEU A 143 -0.76 -9.62 17.17
CA LEU A 143 -1.02 -9.94 18.59
C LEU A 143 -0.77 -11.42 18.89
N MET A 144 -1.12 -12.31 17.95
CA MET A 144 -0.81 -13.75 18.07
C MET A 144 0.71 -13.98 18.13
N ALA A 145 1.48 -13.31 17.25
CA ALA A 145 2.94 -13.39 17.24
C ALA A 145 3.58 -12.81 18.52
N LYS A 146 2.93 -11.83 19.15
CA LYS A 146 3.30 -11.31 20.48
C LYS A 146 2.91 -12.23 21.64
N ASN A 147 2.28 -13.38 21.36
CA ASN A 147 1.68 -14.28 22.37
C ASN A 147 0.54 -13.65 23.20
N GLN A 148 -0.11 -12.62 22.68
CA GLN A 148 -1.27 -11.95 23.28
C GLN A 148 -2.58 -12.57 22.74
N ARG A 149 -2.79 -13.86 23.05
CA ARG A 149 -3.85 -14.68 22.44
C ARG A 149 -5.27 -14.15 22.65
N ASP A 150 -5.59 -13.63 23.82
CA ASP A 150 -6.94 -13.15 24.10
C ASP A 150 -7.26 -11.88 23.30
N GLU A 151 -6.28 -10.98 23.15
CA GLU A 151 -6.40 -9.79 22.31
C GLU A 151 -6.49 -10.19 20.83
N ALA A 152 -5.68 -11.14 20.38
CA ALA A 152 -5.71 -11.65 19.02
C ALA A 152 -7.10 -12.23 18.68
N LYS A 153 -7.66 -13.04 19.54
CA LYS A 153 -9.02 -13.60 19.38
C LYS A 153 -10.10 -12.51 19.30
N ARG A 154 -9.99 -11.45 20.09
CA ARG A 154 -10.89 -10.29 19.97
C ARG A 154 -10.76 -9.60 18.62
N ALA A 155 -9.53 -9.40 18.14
CA ALA A 155 -9.28 -8.78 16.86
C ALA A 155 -9.82 -9.62 15.68
N TYR A 156 -9.66 -10.94 15.70
CA TYR A 156 -10.24 -11.82 14.69
C TYR A 156 -11.76 -11.84 14.70
N ARG A 157 -12.40 -11.80 15.88
CA ARG A 157 -13.87 -11.68 15.96
C ARG A 157 -14.36 -10.37 15.35
N LEU A 158 -13.66 -9.26 15.63
CA LEU A 158 -13.95 -7.97 15.01
C LEU A 158 -13.78 -8.03 13.48
N ALA A 159 -12.75 -8.70 12.98
CA ALA A 159 -12.55 -8.88 11.54
C ALA A 159 -13.72 -9.62 10.88
N LEU A 160 -14.23 -10.68 11.54
CA LEU A 160 -15.40 -11.42 11.07
C LEU A 160 -16.69 -10.58 11.11
N GLU A 161 -16.86 -9.75 12.13
CA GLU A 161 -18.00 -8.83 12.27
C GLU A 161 -18.00 -7.77 11.18
N LYS A 162 -16.84 -7.19 10.89
CA LYS A 162 -16.67 -6.13 9.89
C LYS A 162 -16.59 -6.61 8.45
N SER A 163 -16.42 -7.92 8.23
CA SER A 163 -16.28 -8.48 6.88
C SER A 163 -17.64 -8.60 6.17
N ASP A 164 -17.64 -8.43 4.84
CA ASP A 164 -18.81 -8.74 4.02
C ASP A 164 -19.15 -10.23 4.19
N PRO A 165 -20.40 -10.58 4.50
CA PRO A 165 -20.87 -11.98 4.55
C PRO A 165 -20.56 -12.80 3.29
N LYS A 166 -20.42 -12.14 2.14
CA LYS A 166 -20.12 -12.78 0.85
C LYS A 166 -18.62 -13.04 0.65
N SER A 167 -17.75 -12.51 1.49
CA SER A 167 -16.29 -12.74 1.44
C SER A 167 -15.89 -14.08 2.06
N GLY A 168 -16.42 -15.19 1.53
CA GLY A 168 -16.28 -16.52 2.11
C GLY A 168 -14.84 -16.93 2.42
N ALA A 169 -13.93 -16.82 1.43
CA ALA A 169 -12.51 -17.21 1.60
C ALA A 169 -11.79 -16.40 2.69
N PHE A 170 -12.05 -15.07 2.78
CA PHE A 170 -11.49 -14.24 3.85
C PHE A 170 -12.01 -14.68 5.22
N ARG A 171 -13.32 -14.85 5.34
CA ARG A 171 -13.98 -15.27 6.60
C ARG A 171 -13.49 -16.63 7.07
N GLU A 172 -13.37 -17.59 6.17
CA GLU A 172 -12.81 -18.92 6.45
C GLU A 172 -11.38 -18.83 6.98
N SER A 173 -10.54 -18.05 6.28
CA SER A 173 -9.15 -17.83 6.70
C SER A 173 -9.05 -17.19 8.09
N VAL A 174 -9.92 -16.21 8.42
CA VAL A 174 -9.93 -15.58 9.75
C VAL A 174 -10.48 -16.53 10.81
N SER A 175 -11.50 -17.33 10.49
CA SER A 175 -12.05 -18.33 11.42
C SER A 175 -11.01 -19.38 11.80
N MET A 176 -10.24 -19.90 10.84
CA MET A 176 -9.14 -20.85 11.12
C MET A 176 -8.10 -20.26 12.09
N ARG A 177 -7.77 -18.96 11.94
CA ARG A 177 -6.83 -18.26 12.84
C ARG A 177 -7.43 -18.01 14.24
N LEU A 178 -8.73 -17.81 14.33
CA LEU A 178 -9.44 -17.63 15.62
C LEU A 178 -9.46 -18.92 16.43
N ASP A 179 -9.54 -20.07 15.77
CA ASP A 179 -9.67 -21.40 16.39
C ASP A 179 -8.28 -22.01 16.76
N ALA A 180 -7.18 -21.42 16.26
CA ALA A 180 -5.82 -21.83 16.58
C ALA A 180 -5.32 -21.31 17.92
#